data_4650dbe47aea14b898d9889f8900e0e7
#
_entry.id   4650dbe47aea14b898d9889f8900e0e7
#
_cell.length_a   1.000
_cell.length_b   1.000
_cell.length_c   1.000
_cell.angle_alpha   90.00
_cell.angle_beta   90.00
_cell.angle_gamma   90.00
#
_symmetry.space_group_name_H-M   'P 1'
#
loop_
_entity.id
_entity.type
_entity.pdbx_description
1 polymer ?
#
loop_
_entity_poly.entity_id
_entity_poly.type
_entity_poly.pdbx_seq_one_letter_code
_entity_poly.pdbx_strand_id
1 'polypeptide(L)'
;IMVDSLGNSIPVRFDAVNKQTVVLYRKYQNALVEGKCEDMTGGRFQVANKPDFSDAVDIAVIDELPESCYHIIKPETEGSYKYFRYLARSGALGTIAELEVYELDKKLSGKIIGTEQDIPYFTKEKAFDGDPLTSFNKWGMDEVWLGLEFDSPKKITKLVYLPGNDDNCIRDGELYELFYWDKTWKSLGQQYGSAETYRLSYENVPSGALFLLRNHTKGVEERIFTYENNKQVWW
;
A
#
# COMPACT_ATOMS: atom_id res chain seq x y z
N ILE A 1 19.30 12.05 23.67
CA ILE A 1 20.17 12.10 22.49
C ILE A 1 19.83 10.86 21.71
N MET A 2 19.41 11.03 20.48
CA MET A 2 19.26 9.92 19.54
C MET A 2 20.54 9.78 18.71
N VAL A 3 20.86 8.58 18.35
CA VAL A 3 21.98 8.28 17.44
C VAL A 3 21.46 7.44 16.29
N ASP A 4 21.94 7.71 15.08
CA ASP A 4 21.65 6.89 13.92
C ASP A 4 22.39 5.54 13.96
N SER A 5 22.17 4.70 12.98
CA SER A 5 22.83 3.38 12.86
C SER A 5 24.36 3.48 12.71
N LEU A 6 24.90 4.66 12.41
CA LEU A 6 26.33 4.95 12.28
C LEU A 6 26.91 5.60 13.55
N GLY A 7 26.08 5.82 14.59
CA GLY A 7 26.50 6.44 15.86
C GLY A 7 26.53 7.96 15.86
N ASN A 8 25.98 8.62 14.81
CA ASN A 8 25.92 10.08 14.78
C ASN A 8 24.76 10.60 15.65
N SER A 9 25.00 11.71 16.35
CA SER A 9 23.95 12.38 17.12
C SER A 9 22.91 13.00 16.20
N ILE A 10 21.64 12.71 16.46
CA ILE A 10 20.52 13.28 15.72
C ILE A 10 19.98 14.47 16.51
N PRO A 11 20.06 15.69 15.97
CA PRO A 11 19.49 16.86 16.62
C PRO A 11 17.97 16.82 16.50
N VAL A 12 17.30 16.44 17.58
CA VAL A 12 15.84 16.58 17.68
C VAL A 12 15.53 17.99 18.17
N ARG A 13 15.05 18.84 17.29
CA ARG A 13 14.57 20.17 17.61
C ARG A 13 13.05 20.14 17.68
N PHE A 14 12.55 20.04 18.91
CA PHE A 14 11.14 20.14 19.18
C PHE A 14 10.71 21.62 19.17
N ASP A 15 9.76 21.95 18.33
CA ASP A 15 9.14 23.28 18.29
C ASP A 15 7.66 23.17 18.68
N ALA A 16 7.36 23.55 19.94
CA ALA A 16 6.00 23.50 20.47
C ALA A 16 5.11 24.62 19.91
N VAL A 17 5.69 25.67 19.36
CA VAL A 17 4.97 26.83 18.84
C VAL A 17 4.45 26.58 17.42
N ASN A 18 5.33 26.09 16.56
CA ASN A 18 4.95 25.77 15.20
C ASN A 18 4.22 24.44 15.14
N LYS A 19 3.09 24.44 14.46
CA LYS A 19 2.21 23.29 14.29
C LYS A 19 2.14 22.89 12.81
N GLN A 20 1.91 21.60 12.59
CA GLN A 20 1.77 21.02 11.26
C GLN A 20 0.62 19.99 11.26
N THR A 21 0.18 19.62 10.08
CA THR A 21 -0.62 18.42 9.86
C THR A 21 0.31 17.29 9.45
N VAL A 22 0.15 16.12 10.06
CA VAL A 22 0.89 14.91 9.67
C VAL A 22 -0.09 13.89 9.09
N VAL A 23 0.29 13.30 7.96
CA VAL A 23 -0.47 12.22 7.31
C VAL A 23 0.39 10.97 7.34
N LEU A 24 -0.12 9.93 7.99
CA LEU A 24 0.61 8.70 8.27
C LEU A 24 -0.02 7.54 7.51
N TYR A 25 0.80 6.72 6.89
CA TYR A 25 0.38 5.54 6.13
C TYR A 25 1.00 4.25 6.64
N ARG A 26 2.01 4.34 7.54
CA ARG A 26 2.70 3.20 8.12
C ARG A 26 3.07 3.45 9.59
N LYS A 27 3.24 2.36 10.34
CA LYS A 27 3.83 2.39 11.69
C LYS A 27 5.35 2.35 11.64
N TYR A 28 5.88 1.60 10.69
CA TYR A 28 7.30 1.35 10.51
C TYR A 28 7.60 0.93 9.07
N GLN A 29 8.77 1.25 8.58
CA GLN A 29 9.25 0.84 7.27
C GLN A 29 10.41 -0.14 7.40
N ASN A 30 10.23 -1.33 6.83
CA ASN A 30 11.30 -2.30 6.65
C ASN A 30 11.97 -2.06 5.29
N ALA A 31 13.30 -1.93 5.25
CA ALA A 31 14.05 -1.69 4.02
C ALA A 31 13.83 -2.76 2.92
N LEU A 32 13.54 -4.00 3.31
CA LEU A 32 13.24 -5.08 2.34
C LEU A 32 11.94 -4.85 1.55
N VAL A 33 11.05 -3.99 2.03
CA VAL A 33 9.77 -3.69 1.36
C VAL A 33 9.95 -2.70 0.21
N GLU A 34 10.95 -1.83 0.26
CA GLU A 34 11.20 -0.82 -0.79
C GLU A 34 11.42 -1.47 -2.17
N GLY A 35 12.25 -2.51 -2.25
CA GLY A 35 12.48 -3.23 -3.50
C GLY A 35 11.24 -3.88 -4.10
N LYS A 36 10.26 -4.25 -3.25
CA LYS A 36 8.97 -4.78 -3.70
C LYS A 36 8.07 -3.68 -4.29
N CYS A 37 8.20 -2.45 -3.80
CA CYS A 37 7.49 -1.30 -4.35
C CYS A 37 8.06 -0.90 -5.73
N GLU A 38 9.38 -0.92 -5.89
CA GLU A 38 10.05 -0.64 -7.16
C GLU A 38 9.61 -1.59 -8.28
N ASP A 39 9.35 -2.85 -7.94
CA ASP A 39 8.90 -3.88 -8.88
C ASP A 39 7.55 -3.54 -9.54
N MET A 40 6.69 -2.78 -8.85
CA MET A 40 5.39 -2.37 -9.38
C MET A 40 5.44 -1.14 -10.31
N THR A 41 6.52 -0.36 -10.29
CA THR A 41 6.63 0.85 -11.13
C THR A 41 6.62 0.50 -12.61
N GLY A 42 5.77 1.16 -13.39
CA GLY A 42 5.51 0.87 -14.80
C GLY A 42 4.44 -0.21 -15.02
N GLY A 43 3.92 -0.80 -13.96
CA GLY A 43 2.80 -1.74 -14.01
C GLY A 43 1.50 -1.06 -14.45
N ARG A 44 0.61 -1.84 -15.06
CA ARG A 44 -0.65 -1.35 -15.66
C ARG A 44 -1.84 -2.14 -15.16
N PHE A 45 -2.94 -1.44 -14.95
CA PHE A 45 -4.24 -2.06 -14.76
C PHE A 45 -5.02 -1.97 -16.06
N GLN A 46 -5.47 -3.10 -16.56
CA GLN A 46 -6.12 -3.24 -17.86
C GLN A 46 -7.46 -3.92 -17.75
N VAL A 47 -8.35 -3.57 -18.68
CA VAL A 47 -9.65 -4.23 -18.89
C VAL A 47 -9.77 -4.71 -20.33
N ALA A 48 -10.56 -5.77 -20.56
CA ALA A 48 -10.78 -6.35 -21.88
C ALA A 48 -12.13 -7.07 -21.95
N ASN A 49 -12.61 -7.33 -23.17
CA ASN A 49 -13.75 -8.22 -23.41
C ASN A 49 -13.32 -9.53 -24.07
N LYS A 50 -12.05 -9.64 -24.49
CA LYS A 50 -11.46 -10.88 -25.04
C LYS A 50 -10.51 -11.51 -24.02
N PRO A 51 -10.50 -12.85 -23.91
CA PRO A 51 -9.69 -13.56 -22.92
C PRO A 51 -8.18 -13.49 -23.20
N ASP A 52 -7.77 -13.16 -24.42
CA ASP A 52 -6.37 -12.97 -24.83
C ASP A 52 -5.88 -11.52 -24.64
N PHE A 53 -6.74 -10.65 -24.12
CA PHE A 53 -6.47 -9.23 -23.94
C PHE A 53 -6.05 -8.49 -25.21
N SER A 54 -6.39 -8.99 -26.40
CA SER A 54 -6.08 -8.33 -27.69
C SER A 54 -6.83 -7.01 -27.90
N ASP A 55 -7.86 -6.76 -27.09
CA ASP A 55 -8.63 -5.51 -27.03
C ASP A 55 -8.42 -4.76 -25.70
N ALA A 56 -7.30 -4.99 -25.01
CA ALA A 56 -7.04 -4.39 -23.72
C ALA A 56 -6.99 -2.86 -23.76
N VAL A 57 -7.58 -2.27 -22.73
CA VAL A 57 -7.53 -0.83 -22.46
C VAL A 57 -6.86 -0.60 -21.11
N ASP A 58 -5.85 0.26 -21.08
CA ASP A 58 -5.23 0.71 -19.83
C ASP A 58 -6.21 1.61 -19.09
N ILE A 59 -6.55 1.28 -17.86
CA ILE A 59 -7.41 2.10 -17.00
C ILE A 59 -6.63 2.80 -15.88
N ALA A 60 -5.41 2.36 -15.61
CA ALA A 60 -4.45 3.04 -14.76
C ALA A 60 -3.03 2.52 -15.01
N VAL A 61 -2.05 3.36 -14.72
CA VAL A 61 -0.62 3.05 -14.77
C VAL A 61 0.01 3.45 -13.45
N ILE A 62 0.93 2.64 -12.92
CA ILE A 62 1.76 2.98 -11.77
C ILE A 62 3.02 3.67 -12.30
N ASP A 63 2.97 4.96 -12.53
CA ASP A 63 4.03 5.76 -13.16
C ASP A 63 5.08 6.31 -12.17
N GLU A 64 4.73 6.36 -10.88
CA GLU A 64 5.64 6.74 -9.80
C GLU A 64 5.92 5.56 -8.87
N LEU A 65 7.04 5.63 -8.13
CA LEU A 65 7.35 4.64 -7.10
C LEU A 65 6.26 4.63 -6.02
N PRO A 66 5.47 3.55 -5.88
CA PRO A 66 4.42 3.51 -4.88
C PRO A 66 5.02 3.39 -3.47
N GLU A 67 4.37 4.02 -2.51
CA GLU A 67 4.67 3.80 -1.09
C GLU A 67 4.23 2.39 -0.67
N SER A 68 4.91 1.81 0.32
CA SER A 68 4.60 0.46 0.82
C SER A 68 3.36 0.44 1.73
N CYS A 69 2.23 0.83 1.17
CA CYS A 69 0.91 0.92 1.82
C CYS A 69 -0.21 0.64 0.82
N TYR A 70 -1.46 0.62 1.29
CA TYR A 70 -2.62 0.53 0.41
C TYR A 70 -2.77 1.79 -0.46
N HIS A 71 -2.99 1.58 -1.74
CA HIS A 71 -3.26 2.60 -2.74
C HIS A 71 -4.66 2.45 -3.30
N ILE A 72 -5.35 3.57 -3.49
CA ILE A 72 -6.68 3.63 -4.08
C ILE A 72 -6.58 4.35 -5.42
N ILE A 73 -7.05 3.71 -6.47
CA ILE A 73 -7.20 4.30 -7.80
C ILE A 73 -8.68 4.34 -8.15
N LYS A 74 -9.14 5.47 -8.66
CA LYS A 74 -10.49 5.63 -9.22
C LYS A 74 -10.36 5.83 -10.72
N PRO A 75 -10.34 4.74 -11.50
CA PRO A 75 -10.17 4.84 -12.94
C PRO A 75 -11.40 5.45 -13.59
N GLU A 76 -11.17 6.22 -14.65
CA GLU A 76 -12.24 6.68 -15.52
C GLU A 76 -12.49 5.61 -16.60
N THR A 77 -13.53 4.79 -16.41
CA THR A 77 -13.94 3.78 -17.38
C THR A 77 -15.32 4.08 -17.94
N GLU A 78 -15.46 4.10 -19.28
CA GLU A 78 -16.74 4.37 -19.94
C GLU A 78 -17.58 3.10 -20.14
N GLY A 79 -16.97 1.91 -20.08
CA GLY A 79 -17.60 0.63 -20.42
C GLY A 79 -17.69 -0.36 -19.27
N SER A 80 -18.28 -1.51 -19.59
CA SER A 80 -18.25 -2.71 -18.75
C SER A 80 -17.43 -3.79 -19.45
N TYR A 81 -16.64 -4.53 -18.70
CA TYR A 81 -15.65 -5.45 -19.21
C TYR A 81 -15.73 -6.83 -18.55
N LYS A 82 -15.45 -7.86 -19.32
CA LYS A 82 -15.47 -9.26 -18.88
C LYS A 82 -14.21 -9.64 -18.12
N TYR A 83 -13.08 -9.00 -18.45
CA TYR A 83 -11.75 -9.33 -17.93
C TYR A 83 -11.08 -8.08 -17.35
N PHE A 84 -10.34 -8.29 -16.29
CA PHE A 84 -9.46 -7.31 -15.64
C PHE A 84 -8.12 -7.95 -15.36
N ARG A 85 -7.01 -7.20 -15.54
CA ARG A 85 -5.69 -7.66 -15.10
C ARG A 85 -4.81 -6.52 -14.57
N TYR A 86 -3.91 -6.86 -13.66
CA TYR A 86 -2.65 -6.17 -13.42
C TYR A 86 -1.60 -6.81 -14.31
N LEU A 87 -0.94 -6.00 -15.13
CA LEU A 87 0.18 -6.39 -15.99
C LEU A 87 1.43 -5.70 -15.47
N ALA A 88 2.40 -6.47 -15.00
CA ALA A 88 3.69 -5.94 -14.57
C ALA A 88 4.47 -5.37 -15.79
N ARG A 89 5.39 -4.43 -15.54
CA ARG A 89 6.30 -4.03 -16.61
C ARG A 89 7.18 -5.21 -17.03
N SER A 90 7.66 -5.17 -18.26
CA SER A 90 8.55 -6.22 -18.78
C SER A 90 9.77 -6.42 -17.87
N GLY A 91 10.07 -7.66 -17.53
CA GLY A 91 11.19 -8.08 -16.68
C GLY A 91 10.96 -7.87 -15.17
N ALA A 92 9.83 -7.34 -14.75
CA ALA A 92 9.46 -7.25 -13.33
C ALA A 92 8.84 -8.57 -12.84
N LEU A 93 8.88 -8.78 -11.52
CA LEU A 93 8.36 -10.01 -10.89
C LEU A 93 6.84 -9.98 -10.72
N GLY A 94 6.22 -8.81 -10.87
CA GLY A 94 4.80 -8.60 -10.65
C GLY A 94 4.39 -8.65 -9.18
N THR A 95 5.30 -8.34 -8.27
CA THR A 95 5.11 -8.47 -6.82
C THR A 95 3.95 -7.60 -6.33
N ILE A 96 2.85 -8.24 -5.96
CA ILE A 96 1.67 -7.59 -5.40
C ILE A 96 1.11 -8.43 -4.24
N ALA A 97 0.88 -7.80 -3.08
CA ALA A 97 0.33 -8.48 -1.91
C ALA A 97 -1.19 -8.54 -1.96
N GLU A 98 -1.87 -7.44 -2.29
CA GLU A 98 -3.33 -7.40 -2.35
C GLU A 98 -3.81 -6.62 -3.57
N LEU A 99 -4.89 -7.11 -4.16
CA LEU A 99 -5.59 -6.47 -5.28
C LEU A 99 -7.10 -6.63 -5.12
N GLU A 100 -7.78 -5.51 -5.03
CA GLU A 100 -9.23 -5.47 -4.92
C GLU A 100 -9.83 -4.61 -6.04
N VAL A 101 -10.91 -5.09 -6.61
CA VAL A 101 -11.61 -4.44 -7.73
C VAL A 101 -13.05 -4.16 -7.32
N TYR A 102 -13.55 -2.97 -7.61
CA TYR A 102 -14.86 -2.54 -7.17
C TYR A 102 -15.71 -1.96 -8.31
N GLU A 103 -17.00 -2.25 -8.25
CA GLU A 103 -18.07 -1.53 -8.94
C GLU A 103 -18.86 -0.74 -7.90
N LEU A 104 -18.71 0.58 -7.89
CA LEU A 104 -19.16 1.46 -6.80
C LEU A 104 -18.54 1.00 -5.46
N ASP A 105 -19.35 0.68 -4.46
CA ASP A 105 -18.90 0.21 -3.14
C ASP A 105 -18.85 -1.31 -3.03
N LYS A 106 -19.21 -2.03 -4.11
CA LYS A 106 -19.22 -3.48 -4.12
C LYS A 106 -17.90 -4.05 -4.59
N LYS A 107 -17.20 -4.77 -3.70
CA LYS A 107 -16.04 -5.57 -4.09
C LYS A 107 -16.48 -6.65 -5.08
N LEU A 108 -15.82 -6.70 -6.23
CA LEU A 108 -16.06 -7.68 -7.28
C LEU A 108 -15.28 -8.96 -6.98
N SER A 109 -15.87 -10.07 -7.36
CA SER A 109 -15.23 -11.38 -7.38
C SER A 109 -15.34 -11.99 -8.77
N GLY A 110 -14.42 -12.90 -9.10
CA GLY A 110 -14.39 -13.60 -10.36
C GLY A 110 -13.43 -14.79 -10.28
N LYS A 111 -13.30 -15.51 -11.38
CA LYS A 111 -12.27 -16.53 -11.52
C LYS A 111 -10.91 -15.85 -11.61
N ILE A 112 -9.98 -16.22 -10.72
CA ILE A 112 -8.62 -15.71 -10.75
C ILE A 112 -7.89 -16.30 -11.95
N ILE A 113 -7.33 -15.43 -12.80
CA ILE A 113 -6.61 -15.78 -14.02
C ILE A 113 -5.23 -15.10 -14.00
N GLY A 114 -4.30 -15.61 -14.81
CA GLY A 114 -2.98 -14.99 -14.92
C GLY A 114 -1.84 -15.99 -15.05
N THR A 115 -0.64 -15.48 -14.92
CA THR A 115 0.60 -16.24 -14.98
C THR A 115 0.65 -17.30 -13.88
N GLU A 116 0.91 -18.54 -14.24
CA GLU A 116 1.01 -19.65 -13.29
C GLU A 116 2.36 -19.61 -12.54
N GLN A 117 2.30 -19.97 -11.26
CA GLN A 117 3.45 -20.08 -10.37
C GLN A 117 3.42 -21.41 -9.62
N ASP A 118 4.50 -22.20 -9.74
CA ASP A 118 4.62 -23.53 -9.12
C ASP A 118 4.97 -23.47 -7.64
N ILE A 119 5.42 -22.31 -7.14
CA ILE A 119 5.76 -22.12 -5.73
C ILE A 119 4.49 -21.69 -4.98
N PRO A 120 3.97 -22.52 -4.03
CA PRO A 120 2.67 -22.29 -3.39
C PRO A 120 2.54 -20.96 -2.64
N TYR A 121 3.66 -20.40 -2.18
CA TYR A 121 3.69 -19.15 -1.42
C TYR A 121 3.55 -17.89 -2.29
N PHE A 122 3.64 -18.03 -3.63
CA PHE A 122 3.69 -16.90 -4.57
C PHE A 122 2.68 -17.03 -5.72
N THR A 123 1.64 -17.86 -5.56
CA THR A 123 0.62 -18.04 -6.61
C THR A 123 -0.26 -16.79 -6.76
N LYS A 124 -0.93 -16.65 -7.89
CA LYS A 124 -1.78 -15.50 -8.21
C LYS A 124 -2.94 -15.29 -7.22
N GLU A 125 -3.38 -16.35 -6.55
CA GLU A 125 -4.42 -16.31 -5.52
C GLU A 125 -3.97 -15.48 -4.31
N LYS A 126 -2.66 -15.36 -4.08
CA LYS A 126 -2.08 -14.59 -2.97
C LYS A 126 -2.34 -13.09 -3.05
N ALA A 127 -2.61 -12.58 -4.23
CA ALA A 127 -3.01 -11.18 -4.40
C ALA A 127 -4.49 -10.91 -4.07
N PHE A 128 -5.26 -11.94 -3.69
CA PHE A 128 -6.71 -11.84 -3.45
C PHE A 128 -7.15 -12.51 -2.14
N ASP A 129 -6.21 -12.96 -1.30
CA ASP A 129 -6.51 -13.76 -0.11
C ASP A 129 -6.75 -12.92 1.17
N GLY A 130 -6.50 -11.61 1.12
CA GLY A 130 -6.70 -10.67 2.24
C GLY A 130 -5.58 -10.70 3.28
N ASP A 131 -4.47 -11.40 2.99
CA ASP A 131 -3.29 -11.46 3.86
C ASP A 131 -2.13 -10.62 3.29
N PRO A 132 -1.86 -9.42 3.84
CA PRO A 132 -0.80 -8.54 3.36
C PRO A 132 0.61 -9.11 3.50
N LEU A 133 0.79 -10.23 4.22
CA LEU A 133 2.08 -10.90 4.35
C LEU A 133 2.36 -11.89 3.21
N THR A 134 1.35 -12.26 2.44
CA THR A 134 1.49 -13.06 1.23
C THR A 134 1.60 -12.17 -0.01
N SER A 135 2.13 -12.68 -1.10
CA SER A 135 2.20 -11.93 -2.35
C SER A 135 2.34 -12.83 -3.56
N PHE A 136 1.81 -12.39 -4.69
CA PHE A 136 2.15 -12.97 -5.98
C PHE A 136 3.56 -12.57 -6.39
N ASN A 137 4.31 -13.51 -6.97
CA ASN A 137 5.62 -13.29 -7.59
C ASN A 137 5.88 -14.31 -8.69
N LYS A 138 6.48 -13.91 -9.80
CA LYS A 138 6.95 -14.82 -10.86
C LYS A 138 8.30 -14.39 -11.42
N TRP A 139 9.24 -15.30 -11.43
CA TRP A 139 10.58 -15.11 -11.99
C TRP A 139 10.70 -15.67 -13.41
N GLY A 140 11.59 -15.08 -14.20
CA GLY A 140 12.07 -15.64 -15.45
C GLY A 140 11.08 -15.55 -16.61
N MET A 141 10.17 -14.58 -16.58
CA MET A 141 9.22 -14.32 -17.66
C MET A 141 9.27 -12.84 -18.08
N ASP A 142 9.05 -12.60 -19.38
CA ASP A 142 8.99 -11.24 -19.91
C ASP A 142 7.65 -10.56 -19.67
N GLU A 143 6.57 -11.34 -19.55
CA GLU A 143 5.22 -10.87 -19.29
C GLU A 143 4.64 -11.59 -18.08
N VAL A 144 4.44 -10.87 -17.01
CA VAL A 144 3.87 -11.34 -15.75
C VAL A 144 2.60 -10.56 -15.46
N TRP A 145 1.49 -11.27 -15.23
CA TRP A 145 0.20 -10.66 -14.99
C TRP A 145 -0.72 -11.55 -14.15
N LEU A 146 -1.71 -10.92 -13.48
CA LEU A 146 -2.78 -11.61 -12.76
C LEU A 146 -4.06 -10.77 -12.82
N GLY A 147 -5.21 -11.40 -12.66
CA GLY A 147 -6.48 -10.68 -12.76
C GLY A 147 -7.71 -11.54 -12.51
N LEU A 148 -8.84 -11.03 -12.96
CA LEU A 148 -10.15 -11.63 -12.76
C LEU A 148 -10.90 -11.78 -14.08
N GLU A 149 -11.53 -12.94 -14.27
CA GLU A 149 -12.61 -13.14 -15.22
C GLU A 149 -13.94 -13.06 -14.47
N PHE A 150 -14.77 -12.09 -14.82
CA PHE A 150 -16.08 -11.88 -14.20
C PHE A 150 -17.15 -12.77 -14.86
N ASP A 151 -18.19 -13.15 -14.13
CA ASP A 151 -19.33 -13.90 -14.67
C ASP A 151 -20.07 -13.12 -15.77
N SER A 152 -20.15 -11.80 -15.60
CA SER A 152 -20.71 -10.86 -16.57
C SER A 152 -19.87 -9.58 -16.63
N PRO A 153 -19.91 -8.81 -17.73
CA PRO A 153 -19.17 -7.55 -17.81
C PRO A 153 -19.47 -6.61 -16.63
N LYS A 154 -18.42 -6.02 -16.04
CA LYS A 154 -18.46 -5.12 -14.90
C LYS A 154 -17.87 -3.76 -15.22
N LYS A 155 -18.43 -2.71 -14.64
CA LYS A 155 -17.85 -1.36 -14.69
C LYS A 155 -16.93 -1.19 -13.48
N ILE A 156 -15.62 -1.08 -13.72
CA ILE A 156 -14.65 -0.90 -12.65
C ILE A 156 -14.59 0.58 -12.28
N THR A 157 -14.87 0.90 -11.02
CA THR A 157 -14.91 2.30 -10.54
C THR A 157 -13.87 2.59 -9.46
N LYS A 158 -13.31 1.54 -8.85
CA LYS A 158 -12.26 1.66 -7.83
C LYS A 158 -11.37 0.42 -7.84
N LEU A 159 -10.08 0.64 -7.73
CA LEU A 159 -9.06 -0.37 -7.48
C LEU A 159 -8.40 -0.06 -6.14
N VAL A 160 -8.11 -1.08 -5.36
CA VAL A 160 -7.25 -1.01 -4.19
C VAL A 160 -6.13 -2.01 -4.37
N TYR A 161 -4.88 -1.57 -4.24
CA TYR A 161 -3.75 -2.48 -4.32
C TYR A 161 -2.75 -2.22 -3.19
N LEU A 162 -2.01 -3.25 -2.84
CA LEU A 162 -0.92 -3.22 -1.88
C LEU A 162 0.33 -3.84 -2.52
N PRO A 163 1.44 -3.11 -2.65
CA PRO A 163 2.73 -3.72 -2.98
C PRO A 163 3.10 -4.82 -2.00
N GLY A 164 4.00 -5.74 -2.38
CA GLY A 164 4.51 -6.73 -1.44
C GLY A 164 4.89 -6.09 -0.12
N ASN A 165 4.36 -6.57 1.01
CA ASN A 165 4.31 -5.84 2.28
C ASN A 165 4.82 -6.64 3.48
N ASP A 166 4.88 -5.99 4.64
CA ASP A 166 5.27 -6.52 5.95
C ASP A 166 4.19 -6.27 7.03
N ASP A 167 2.97 -5.93 6.61
CA ASP A 167 1.80 -5.62 7.45
C ASP A 167 2.01 -4.44 8.43
N ASN A 168 2.95 -3.56 8.15
CA ASN A 168 3.16 -2.33 8.94
C ASN A 168 2.39 -1.11 8.39
N CYS A 169 1.54 -1.28 7.36
CA CYS A 169 0.66 -0.24 6.81
C CYS A 169 -0.58 0.00 7.68
N ILE A 170 -1.23 1.14 7.45
CA ILE A 170 -2.52 1.44 8.09
C ILE A 170 -3.61 0.55 7.46
N ARG A 171 -4.41 -0.09 8.31
CA ARG A 171 -5.49 -1.00 7.92
C ARG A 171 -6.84 -0.49 8.38
N ASP A 172 -7.86 -0.84 7.61
CA ASP A 172 -9.25 -0.54 7.95
C ASP A 172 -9.66 -1.18 9.28
N GLY A 173 -10.37 -0.41 10.11
CA GLY A 173 -10.92 -0.87 11.39
C GLY A 173 -9.90 -1.09 12.52
N GLU A 174 -8.59 -0.94 12.29
CA GLU A 174 -7.58 -1.02 13.35
C GLU A 174 -7.46 0.32 14.08
N LEU A 175 -7.28 0.26 15.40
CA LEU A 175 -7.14 1.43 16.28
C LEU A 175 -5.68 1.84 16.43
N TYR A 176 -5.40 3.08 16.10
CA TYR A 176 -4.07 3.69 16.20
C TYR A 176 -4.07 4.88 17.14
N GLU A 177 -2.91 5.14 17.78
CA GLU A 177 -2.67 6.31 18.61
C GLU A 177 -1.32 6.91 18.28
N LEU A 178 -1.30 8.22 17.99
CA LEU A 178 -0.06 8.97 17.74
C LEU A 178 0.43 9.60 19.02
N PHE A 179 1.70 9.42 19.32
CA PHE A 179 2.39 10.07 20.43
C PHE A 179 3.51 10.96 19.93
N TYR A 180 3.85 12.00 20.68
CA TYR A 180 5.06 12.75 20.52
C TYR A 180 5.87 12.80 21.81
N TRP A 181 7.18 12.99 21.70
CA TRP A 181 8.08 13.04 22.83
C TRP A 181 8.26 14.48 23.35
N ASP A 182 7.90 14.72 24.59
CA ASP A 182 8.20 15.92 25.37
C ASP A 182 8.47 15.51 26.82
N LYS A 183 9.71 15.07 27.10
CA LYS A 183 10.15 14.44 28.36
C LYS A 183 9.46 13.13 28.70
N THR A 184 8.25 12.95 28.24
CA THR A 184 7.45 11.70 28.26
C THR A 184 6.69 11.60 26.95
N TRP A 185 6.18 10.41 26.61
CA TRP A 185 5.26 10.24 25.48
C TRP A 185 3.92 10.90 25.80
N LYS A 186 3.51 11.86 24.98
CA LYS A 186 2.22 12.55 25.08
C LYS A 186 1.35 12.17 23.91
N SER A 187 0.14 11.74 24.21
CA SER A 187 -0.85 11.36 23.18
C SER A 187 -1.33 12.58 22.39
N LEU A 188 -1.49 12.40 21.09
CA LEU A 188 -2.16 13.32 20.16
C LEU A 188 -3.55 12.80 19.77
N GLY A 189 -3.99 11.70 20.39
CA GLY A 189 -5.31 11.13 20.19
C GLY A 189 -5.29 9.82 19.41
N GLN A 190 -6.45 9.18 19.40
CA GLN A 190 -6.68 7.89 18.75
C GLN A 190 -7.54 8.07 17.49
N GLN A 191 -7.27 7.26 16.48
CA GLN A 191 -8.05 7.18 15.24
C GLN A 191 -8.15 5.73 14.76
N TYR A 192 -9.27 5.40 14.14
CA TYR A 192 -9.40 4.16 13.39
C TYR A 192 -8.88 4.36 11.96
N GLY A 193 -8.14 3.37 11.46
CA GLY A 193 -7.85 3.30 10.02
C GLY A 193 -9.14 3.12 9.23
N SER A 194 -9.18 3.64 8.00
CA SER A 194 -10.34 3.60 7.13
C SER A 194 -9.96 3.12 5.73
N ALA A 195 -10.75 2.22 5.15
CA ALA A 195 -10.65 1.78 3.77
C ALA A 195 -10.93 2.89 2.73
N GLU A 196 -11.38 4.07 3.17
CA GLU A 196 -11.56 5.22 2.28
C GLU A 196 -10.22 5.89 1.91
N THR A 197 -9.22 5.81 2.78
CA THR A 197 -7.94 6.50 2.59
C THR A 197 -6.73 5.64 2.86
N TYR A 198 -6.80 4.68 3.78
CA TYR A 198 -5.67 3.93 4.36
C TYR A 198 -4.59 4.87 4.92
N ARG A 199 -5.02 6.01 5.48
CA ARG A 199 -4.19 7.06 6.06
C ARG A 199 -4.79 7.51 7.39
N LEU A 200 -3.93 7.99 8.29
CA LEU A 200 -4.31 8.71 9.50
C LEU A 200 -3.87 10.16 9.35
N SER A 201 -4.71 11.11 9.70
CA SER A 201 -4.40 12.53 9.65
C SER A 201 -4.52 13.15 11.02
N TYR A 202 -3.43 13.76 11.52
CA TYR A 202 -3.41 14.48 12.79
C TYR A 202 -3.07 15.95 12.54
N GLU A 203 -3.95 16.82 13.00
CA GLU A 203 -3.80 18.26 12.89
C GLU A 203 -3.14 18.85 14.16
N ASN A 204 -2.59 20.06 14.04
CA ASN A 204 -2.00 20.78 15.15
C ASN A 204 -0.87 20.03 15.89
N VAL A 205 -0.16 19.20 15.16
CA VAL A 205 0.96 18.41 15.67
C VAL A 205 2.20 19.27 15.79
N PRO A 206 2.98 19.18 16.90
CA PRO A 206 4.22 19.95 17.06
C PRO A 206 5.23 19.65 15.96
N SER A 207 5.85 20.68 15.37
CA SER A 207 6.88 20.52 14.36
C SER A 207 8.21 20.04 14.97
N GLY A 208 8.95 19.21 14.22
CA GLY A 208 10.28 18.74 14.63
C GLY A 208 10.28 17.78 15.83
N ALA A 209 9.11 17.26 16.24
CA ALA A 209 9.01 16.30 17.31
C ALA A 209 9.41 14.88 16.87
N LEU A 210 9.79 14.07 17.84
CA LEU A 210 9.81 12.62 17.69
C LEU A 210 8.43 12.07 17.91
N PHE A 211 8.03 11.16 17.03
CA PHE A 211 6.73 10.50 17.03
C PHE A 211 6.84 9.00 17.23
N LEU A 212 5.79 8.43 17.77
CA LEU A 212 5.55 6.99 17.86
C LEU A 212 4.08 6.73 17.47
N LEU A 213 3.85 5.93 16.45
CA LEU A 213 2.51 5.48 16.09
C LEU A 213 2.30 4.06 16.65
N ARG A 214 1.35 3.93 17.55
CA ARG A 214 0.97 2.67 18.19
C ARG A 214 -0.27 2.09 17.53
N ASN A 215 -0.27 0.77 17.30
CA ASN A 215 -1.45 0.02 16.90
C ASN A 215 -1.98 -0.76 18.10
N HIS A 216 -3.13 -0.37 18.62
CA HIS A 216 -3.77 -1.00 19.77
C HIS A 216 -4.52 -2.29 19.44
N THR A 217 -4.77 -2.56 18.15
CA THR A 217 -5.48 -3.75 17.70
C THR A 217 -4.57 -4.96 17.57
N LYS A 218 -3.37 -4.77 16.98
CA LYS A 218 -2.45 -5.88 16.70
C LYS A 218 -1.23 -5.94 17.59
N GLY A 219 -0.78 -4.83 18.17
CA GLY A 219 0.41 -4.80 19.04
C GLY A 219 1.69 -5.26 18.33
N VAL A 220 1.87 -4.89 17.07
CA VAL A 220 3.04 -5.23 16.25
C VAL A 220 4.17 -4.23 16.41
N GLU A 221 5.31 -4.51 15.76
CA GLU A 221 6.52 -3.69 15.82
C GLU A 221 6.24 -2.19 15.63
N GLU A 222 6.80 -1.37 16.50
CA GLU A 222 6.67 0.08 16.52
C GLU A 222 8.07 0.70 16.46
N ARG A 223 8.23 1.77 15.66
CA ARG A 223 9.47 2.53 15.56
C ARG A 223 9.19 4.01 15.71
N ILE A 224 10.14 4.72 16.29
CA ILE A 224 10.11 6.16 16.38
C ILE A 224 10.46 6.78 15.02
N PHE A 225 9.85 7.92 14.73
CA PHE A 225 10.09 8.65 13.49
C PHE A 225 10.02 10.17 13.71
N THR A 226 10.58 10.92 12.78
CA THR A 226 10.31 12.34 12.59
C THR A 226 9.40 12.52 11.37
N TYR A 227 8.81 13.70 11.21
CA TYR A 227 7.97 14.02 10.05
C TYR A 227 8.56 15.24 9.34
N GLU A 228 9.12 15.01 8.16
CA GLU A 228 9.90 15.97 7.40
C GLU A 228 9.48 15.95 5.93
N ASN A 229 9.26 17.12 5.33
CA ASN A 229 8.87 17.24 3.93
C ASN A 229 7.64 16.37 3.56
N ASN A 230 6.64 16.33 4.44
CA ASN A 230 5.42 15.53 4.31
C ASN A 230 5.66 14.01 4.29
N LYS A 231 6.76 13.54 4.87
CA LYS A 231 7.09 12.10 4.95
C LYS A 231 7.52 11.70 6.36
N GLN A 232 7.26 10.44 6.68
CA GLN A 232 7.78 9.79 7.87
C GLN A 232 9.24 9.39 7.63
N VAL A 233 10.13 9.73 8.57
CA VAL A 233 11.55 9.33 8.57
C VAL A 233 11.79 8.52 9.83
N TRP A 234 12.03 7.22 9.70
CA TRP A 234 12.21 6.29 10.83
C TRP A 234 13.67 6.23 11.29
N TRP A 235 13.83 5.97 12.63
CA TRP A 235 15.11 5.93 13.31
C TRP A 235 15.32 4.63 14.09
#